data_7e0d7563e5ba9b9c74c1dc36dbc1c264
#
_entry.id   7e0d7563e5ba9b9c74c1dc36dbc1c264
#
_cell.length_a   1.000
_cell.length_b   1.000
_cell.length_c   1.000
_cell.angle_alpha   90.00
_cell.angle_beta   90.00
_cell.angle_gamma   90.00
#
_symmetry.space_group_name_H-M   'P 1'
#
loop_
_entity.id
_entity.type
_entity.pdbx_description
1 polymer ?
#
loop_
_entity_poly.entity_id
_entity_poly.type
_entity_poly.pdbx_seq_one_letter_code
_entity_poly.pdbx_strand_id
1 'polypeptide(L)'
;MKKLFVIIFLLPTLVLSQTSFEKADKLFSQEKYAAAKPIYESILNDNPTNLKVIENLGDIEIHLKNWDRAIFYYQSLKKLKPSEANYYYKYGGALGLKSQAGGKWVAIRLIDDMKESFEKAISLNPKHIEARWAMIEYYLQVPGLFGGSEKKAQRYVNELMTLSPVDGYLAKGRIDEYFERFKSAERNYIKAIEVGGSKTTYERLASLYKVKLMQPEKAIKVLEEYKDRNKS
;
A
#
# COMPACT_ATOMS: atom_id res chain seq x y z
N MET A 1 6.27 -35.76 -39.00
CA MET A 1 4.97 -35.08 -39.12
C MET A 1 4.11 -35.08 -37.85
N LYS A 2 4.52 -35.69 -36.71
CA LYS A 2 3.71 -35.74 -35.47
C LYS A 2 3.87 -34.50 -34.54
N LYS A 3 4.86 -33.64 -34.75
CA LYS A 3 5.10 -32.47 -33.87
C LYS A 3 4.33 -31.20 -34.28
N LEU A 4 3.82 -31.12 -35.51
CA LEU A 4 3.10 -29.92 -35.98
C LEU A 4 1.64 -29.85 -35.49
N PHE A 5 1.02 -31.02 -35.17
CA PHE A 5 -0.37 -31.10 -34.73
C PHE A 5 -0.60 -30.63 -33.28
N VAL A 6 0.43 -30.73 -32.43
CA VAL A 6 0.32 -30.34 -31.01
C VAL A 6 0.33 -28.81 -30.85
N ILE A 7 1.02 -28.07 -31.73
CA ILE A 7 1.14 -26.60 -31.67
C ILE A 7 -0.19 -25.91 -32.06
N ILE A 8 -0.95 -26.49 -32.99
CA ILE A 8 -2.22 -25.94 -33.47
C ILE A 8 -3.33 -26.01 -32.40
N PHE A 9 -3.27 -26.95 -31.46
CA PHE A 9 -4.27 -27.11 -30.39
C PHE A 9 -4.06 -26.16 -29.21
N LEU A 10 -2.83 -25.64 -29.01
CA LEU A 10 -2.51 -24.70 -27.91
C LEU A 10 -2.78 -23.24 -28.26
N LEU A 11 -2.79 -22.87 -29.54
CA LEU A 11 -3.00 -21.50 -29.99
C LEU A 11 -4.37 -20.91 -29.59
N PRO A 12 -5.52 -21.59 -29.76
CA PRO A 12 -6.81 -21.01 -29.39
C PRO A 12 -7.00 -20.83 -27.88
N THR A 13 -6.39 -21.69 -27.05
CA THR A 13 -6.50 -21.56 -25.59
C THR A 13 -5.70 -20.37 -25.06
N LEU A 14 -4.56 -20.05 -25.66
CA LEU A 14 -3.77 -18.86 -25.32
C LEU A 14 -4.49 -17.56 -25.68
N VAL A 15 -5.12 -17.50 -26.85
CA VAL A 15 -5.87 -16.31 -27.30
C VAL A 15 -7.10 -16.07 -26.41
N LEU A 16 -7.85 -17.12 -26.04
CA LEU A 16 -9.00 -17.01 -25.16
C LEU A 16 -8.61 -16.55 -23.74
N SER A 17 -7.49 -17.04 -23.23
CA SER A 17 -6.95 -16.65 -21.92
C SER A 17 -6.52 -15.18 -21.92
N GLN A 18 -5.90 -14.69 -22.96
CA GLN A 18 -5.47 -13.30 -23.09
C GLN A 18 -6.68 -12.33 -23.15
N THR A 19 -7.72 -12.67 -23.92
CA THR A 19 -8.94 -11.85 -23.97
C THR A 19 -9.68 -11.83 -22.64
N SER A 20 -9.70 -12.94 -21.90
CA SER A 20 -10.31 -13.01 -20.57
C SER A 20 -9.54 -12.17 -19.55
N PHE A 21 -8.20 -12.21 -19.58
CA PHE A 21 -7.35 -11.38 -18.72
C PHE A 21 -7.57 -9.88 -18.99
N GLU A 22 -7.56 -9.45 -20.24
CA GLU A 22 -7.79 -8.05 -20.62
C GLU A 22 -9.18 -7.55 -20.17
N LYS A 23 -10.20 -8.40 -20.27
CA LYS A 23 -11.54 -8.09 -19.77
C LYS A 23 -11.54 -7.91 -18.24
N ALA A 24 -10.89 -8.81 -17.50
CA ALA A 24 -10.78 -8.72 -16.06
C ALA A 24 -10.00 -7.48 -15.63
N ASP A 25 -8.89 -7.18 -16.31
CA ASP A 25 -8.03 -6.03 -16.03
C ASP A 25 -8.75 -4.69 -16.30
N LYS A 26 -9.54 -4.62 -17.35
CA LYS A 26 -10.43 -3.47 -17.63
C LYS A 26 -11.47 -3.28 -16.53
N LEU A 27 -12.09 -4.33 -16.04
CA LEU A 27 -13.06 -4.25 -14.94
C LEU A 27 -12.36 -3.85 -13.64
N PHE A 28 -11.17 -4.38 -13.40
CA PHE A 28 -10.35 -4.04 -12.24
C PHE A 28 -9.98 -2.54 -12.25
N SER A 29 -9.48 -2.02 -13.37
CA SER A 29 -9.12 -0.60 -13.52
C SER A 29 -10.33 0.35 -13.38
N GLN A 30 -11.54 -0.16 -13.62
CA GLN A 30 -12.81 0.55 -13.38
C GLN A 30 -13.35 0.35 -11.95
N GLU A 31 -12.57 -0.24 -11.05
CA GLU A 31 -12.96 -0.57 -9.67
C GLU A 31 -14.18 -1.50 -9.56
N LYS A 32 -14.53 -2.19 -10.64
CA LYS A 32 -15.62 -3.17 -10.69
C LYS A 32 -15.16 -4.53 -10.17
N TYR A 33 -14.66 -4.55 -8.93
CA TYR A 33 -13.99 -5.68 -8.32
C TYR A 33 -14.84 -6.96 -8.28
N ALA A 34 -16.12 -6.84 -7.92
CA ALA A 34 -17.04 -7.98 -7.88
C ALA A 34 -17.23 -8.66 -9.26
N ALA A 35 -17.14 -7.88 -10.35
CA ALA A 35 -17.24 -8.41 -11.70
C ALA A 35 -15.91 -8.95 -12.26
N ALA A 36 -14.77 -8.35 -11.84
CA ALA A 36 -13.44 -8.79 -12.26
C ALA A 36 -13.06 -10.12 -11.60
N LYS A 37 -13.40 -10.29 -10.32
CA LYS A 37 -13.00 -11.45 -9.49
C LYS A 37 -13.27 -12.80 -10.11
N PRO A 38 -14.52 -13.18 -10.53
CA PRO A 38 -14.79 -14.50 -11.07
C PRO A 38 -14.02 -14.78 -12.36
N ILE A 39 -13.68 -13.77 -13.15
CA ILE A 39 -12.89 -13.94 -14.36
C ILE A 39 -11.43 -14.26 -13.98
N TYR A 40 -10.84 -13.54 -13.03
CA TYR A 40 -9.50 -13.85 -12.53
C TYR A 40 -9.45 -15.22 -11.84
N GLU A 41 -10.48 -15.63 -11.09
CA GLU A 41 -10.57 -16.95 -10.47
C GLU A 41 -10.57 -18.06 -11.54
N SER A 42 -11.31 -17.86 -12.64
CA SER A 42 -11.27 -18.80 -13.78
C SER A 42 -9.88 -18.90 -14.39
N ILE A 43 -9.20 -17.77 -14.63
CA ILE A 43 -7.83 -17.76 -15.18
C ILE A 43 -6.85 -18.44 -14.21
N LEU A 44 -7.04 -18.24 -12.90
CA LEU A 44 -6.18 -18.85 -11.89
C LEU A 44 -6.36 -20.39 -11.83
N ASN A 45 -7.58 -20.89 -12.06
CA ASN A 45 -7.84 -22.34 -12.15
C ASN A 45 -7.08 -22.97 -13.31
N ASP A 46 -6.99 -22.27 -14.46
CA ASP A 46 -6.24 -22.74 -15.62
C ASP A 46 -4.73 -22.60 -15.45
N ASN A 47 -4.28 -21.60 -14.70
CA ASN A 47 -2.87 -21.34 -14.41
C ASN A 47 -2.67 -20.92 -12.94
N PRO A 48 -2.53 -21.90 -12.02
CA PRO A 48 -2.45 -21.66 -10.58
C PRO A 48 -1.21 -20.86 -10.11
N THR A 49 -0.21 -20.68 -10.97
CA THR A 49 1.03 -19.95 -10.66
C THR A 49 1.12 -18.58 -11.32
N ASN A 50 0.03 -18.09 -11.92
CA ASN A 50 -0.02 -16.78 -12.55
C ASN A 50 0.07 -15.66 -11.49
N LEU A 51 1.29 -15.14 -11.30
CA LEU A 51 1.60 -14.15 -10.26
C LEU A 51 0.73 -12.89 -10.37
N LYS A 52 0.48 -12.41 -11.60
CA LYS A 52 -0.32 -11.19 -11.80
C LYS A 52 -1.78 -11.40 -11.42
N VAL A 53 -2.35 -12.55 -11.76
CA VAL A 53 -3.73 -12.90 -11.39
C VAL A 53 -3.86 -13.07 -9.88
N ILE A 54 -2.90 -13.75 -9.23
CA ILE A 54 -2.89 -13.90 -7.77
C ILE A 54 -2.80 -12.53 -7.09
N GLU A 55 -1.95 -11.64 -7.60
CA GLU A 55 -1.81 -10.27 -7.07
C GLU A 55 -3.12 -9.49 -7.20
N ASN A 56 -3.72 -9.48 -8.40
CA ASN A 56 -4.98 -8.77 -8.63
C ASN A 56 -6.13 -9.33 -7.75
N LEU A 57 -6.19 -10.66 -7.55
CA LEU A 57 -7.15 -11.25 -6.62
C LEU A 57 -6.91 -10.81 -5.18
N GLY A 58 -5.64 -10.76 -4.73
CA GLY A 58 -5.31 -10.23 -3.42
C GLY A 58 -5.74 -8.77 -3.26
N ASP A 59 -5.49 -7.94 -4.26
CA ASP A 59 -5.89 -6.52 -4.27
C ASP A 59 -7.42 -6.37 -4.26
N ILE A 60 -8.15 -7.18 -5.04
CA ILE A 60 -9.62 -7.23 -5.01
C ILE A 60 -10.14 -7.57 -3.61
N GLU A 61 -9.56 -8.58 -2.96
CA GLU A 61 -9.99 -8.99 -1.62
C GLU A 61 -9.72 -7.90 -0.57
N ILE A 62 -8.66 -7.09 -0.74
CA ILE A 62 -8.45 -5.87 0.07
C ILE A 62 -9.61 -4.89 -0.10
N HIS A 63 -10.00 -4.58 -1.33
CA HIS A 63 -11.11 -3.66 -1.61
C HIS A 63 -12.45 -4.19 -1.10
N LEU A 64 -12.67 -5.51 -1.17
CA LEU A 64 -13.84 -6.19 -0.64
C LEU A 64 -13.79 -6.40 0.88
N LYS A 65 -12.71 -5.98 1.56
CA LYS A 65 -12.45 -6.16 3.01
C LYS A 65 -12.42 -7.63 3.45
N ASN A 66 -12.07 -8.53 2.55
CA ASN A 66 -11.91 -9.96 2.83
C ASN A 66 -10.44 -10.24 3.21
N TRP A 67 -10.02 -9.74 4.37
CA TRP A 67 -8.62 -9.73 4.81
C TRP A 67 -7.96 -11.12 4.78
N ASP A 68 -8.65 -12.16 5.20
CA ASP A 68 -8.11 -13.54 5.21
C ASP A 68 -7.81 -14.06 3.81
N ARG A 69 -8.67 -13.77 2.84
CA ARG A 69 -8.43 -14.14 1.45
C ARG A 69 -7.29 -13.34 0.82
N ALA A 70 -7.20 -12.04 1.12
CA ALA A 70 -6.08 -11.22 0.69
C ALA A 70 -4.74 -11.76 1.23
N ILE A 71 -4.68 -12.08 2.53
CA ILE A 71 -3.52 -12.69 3.18
C ILE A 71 -3.15 -14.02 2.49
N PHE A 72 -4.12 -14.87 2.18
CA PHE A 72 -3.90 -16.13 1.47
C PHE A 72 -3.25 -15.92 0.11
N TYR A 73 -3.76 -15.00 -0.72
CA TYR A 73 -3.18 -14.71 -2.03
C TYR A 73 -1.77 -14.12 -1.93
N TYR A 74 -1.54 -13.14 -1.04
CA TYR A 74 -0.20 -12.57 -0.87
C TYR A 74 0.80 -13.55 -0.26
N GLN A 75 0.36 -14.46 0.60
CA GLN A 75 1.19 -15.54 1.10
C GLN A 75 1.61 -16.49 -0.04
N SER A 76 0.70 -16.77 -0.97
CA SER A 76 1.01 -17.57 -2.17
C SER A 76 2.06 -16.88 -3.05
N LEU A 77 1.95 -15.56 -3.26
CA LEU A 77 2.95 -14.79 -4.00
C LEU A 77 4.33 -14.83 -3.35
N LYS A 78 4.41 -14.69 -2.02
CA LYS A 78 5.67 -14.81 -1.27
C LYS A 78 6.32 -16.18 -1.44
N LYS A 79 5.52 -17.25 -1.54
CA LYS A 79 6.03 -18.61 -1.77
C LYS A 79 6.52 -18.81 -3.21
N LEU A 80 5.78 -18.29 -4.19
CA LEU A 80 6.10 -18.45 -5.61
C LEU A 80 7.30 -17.59 -6.03
N LYS A 81 7.44 -16.40 -5.47
CA LYS A 81 8.55 -15.48 -5.78
C LYS A 81 9.08 -14.82 -4.50
N PRO A 82 9.88 -15.52 -3.70
CA PRO A 82 10.36 -15.06 -2.40
C PRO A 82 11.37 -13.89 -2.45
N SER A 83 11.84 -13.52 -3.64
CA SER A 83 12.72 -12.37 -3.85
C SER A 83 11.99 -11.06 -4.13
N GLU A 84 10.66 -11.07 -4.22
CA GLU A 84 9.87 -9.88 -4.59
C GLU A 84 9.44 -9.09 -3.34
N ALA A 85 10.05 -7.92 -3.16
CA ALA A 85 9.83 -7.06 -2.00
C ALA A 85 8.37 -6.65 -1.82
N ASN A 86 7.69 -6.32 -2.94
CA ASN A 86 6.32 -5.83 -2.90
C ASN A 86 5.32 -6.87 -2.36
N TYR A 87 5.60 -8.17 -2.55
CA TYR A 87 4.72 -9.20 -2.02
C TYR A 87 4.76 -9.31 -0.49
N TYR A 88 5.92 -9.05 0.11
CA TYR A 88 6.04 -8.95 1.57
C TYR A 88 5.35 -7.69 2.09
N TYR A 89 5.51 -6.55 1.41
CA TYR A 89 4.82 -5.32 1.75
C TYR A 89 3.29 -5.50 1.72
N LYS A 90 2.74 -6.04 0.64
CA LYS A 90 1.29 -6.31 0.50
C LYS A 90 0.78 -7.27 1.56
N TYR A 91 1.52 -8.33 1.85
CA TYR A 91 1.18 -9.29 2.90
C TYR A 91 1.14 -8.60 4.28
N GLY A 92 2.17 -7.86 4.64
CA GLY A 92 2.20 -7.08 5.89
C GLY A 92 1.07 -6.05 5.98
N GLY A 93 0.75 -5.38 4.86
CA GLY A 93 -0.38 -4.46 4.76
C GLY A 93 -1.73 -5.14 5.02
N ALA A 94 -1.96 -6.32 4.44
CA ALA A 94 -3.17 -7.10 4.67
C ALA A 94 -3.31 -7.55 6.14
N LEU A 95 -2.21 -7.94 6.78
CA LEU A 95 -2.18 -8.23 8.22
C LEU A 95 -2.53 -6.99 9.05
N GLY A 96 -2.01 -5.82 8.67
CA GLY A 96 -2.32 -4.55 9.31
C GLY A 96 -3.82 -4.21 9.23
N LEU A 97 -4.43 -4.34 8.06
CA LEU A 97 -5.87 -4.12 7.86
C LEU A 97 -6.72 -5.12 8.67
N LYS A 98 -6.33 -6.39 8.69
CA LYS A 98 -6.98 -7.40 9.54
C LYS A 98 -6.85 -7.07 11.03
N SER A 99 -5.69 -6.58 11.47
CA SER A 99 -5.46 -6.16 12.85
C SER A 99 -6.39 -5.03 13.26
N GLN A 100 -6.56 -4.02 12.40
CA GLN A 100 -7.46 -2.89 12.65
C GLN A 100 -8.92 -3.32 12.73
N ALA A 101 -9.35 -4.23 11.85
CA ALA A 101 -10.72 -4.72 11.80
C ALA A 101 -11.05 -5.72 12.93
N GLY A 102 -10.08 -6.52 13.35
CA GLY A 102 -10.28 -7.63 14.28
C GLY A 102 -10.12 -7.27 15.76
N GLY A 103 -9.73 -6.03 16.05
CA GLY A 103 -9.55 -5.55 17.42
C GLY A 103 -8.26 -6.06 18.09
N LYS A 104 -8.12 -5.69 19.38
CA LYS A 104 -6.87 -5.80 20.15
C LYS A 104 -6.25 -7.21 20.15
N TRP A 105 -7.05 -8.24 20.35
CA TRP A 105 -6.56 -9.62 20.44
C TRP A 105 -6.07 -10.18 19.09
N VAL A 106 -6.71 -9.77 18.00
CA VAL A 106 -6.26 -10.11 16.65
C VAL A 106 -4.97 -9.37 16.35
N ALA A 107 -4.92 -8.09 16.68
CA ALA A 107 -3.72 -7.26 16.47
C ALA A 107 -2.48 -7.87 17.15
N ILE A 108 -2.56 -8.22 18.43
CA ILE A 108 -1.43 -8.78 19.19
C ILE A 108 -0.84 -10.03 18.50
N ARG A 109 -1.69 -10.89 17.93
CA ARG A 109 -1.22 -12.12 17.24
C ARG A 109 -0.54 -11.87 15.92
N LEU A 110 -0.76 -10.72 15.29
CA LEU A 110 -0.27 -10.39 13.95
C LEU A 110 0.90 -9.39 13.96
N ILE A 111 1.26 -8.86 15.13
CA ILE A 111 2.30 -7.82 15.28
C ILE A 111 3.64 -8.28 14.70
N ASP A 112 4.10 -9.47 15.07
CA ASP A 112 5.42 -9.95 14.68
C ASP A 112 5.48 -10.26 13.18
N ASP A 113 4.51 -11.00 12.66
CA ASP A 113 4.43 -11.33 11.22
C ASP A 113 4.35 -10.07 10.35
N MET A 114 3.61 -9.05 10.80
CA MET A 114 3.48 -7.77 10.11
C MET A 114 4.82 -7.05 10.05
N LYS A 115 5.52 -6.94 11.20
CA LYS A 115 6.83 -6.31 11.30
C LYS A 115 7.86 -7.01 10.42
N GLU A 116 7.98 -8.34 10.56
CA GLU A 116 8.93 -9.16 9.77
C GLU A 116 8.69 -8.99 8.27
N SER A 117 7.44 -8.90 7.85
CA SER A 117 7.09 -8.71 6.46
C SER A 117 7.57 -7.38 5.91
N PHE A 118 7.36 -6.27 6.63
CA PHE A 118 7.85 -4.96 6.19
C PHE A 118 9.39 -4.88 6.24
N GLU A 119 10.03 -5.43 7.27
CA GLU A 119 11.50 -5.50 7.35
C GLU A 119 12.07 -6.34 6.20
N LYS A 120 11.42 -7.45 5.83
CA LYS A 120 11.82 -8.27 4.68
C LYS A 120 11.66 -7.52 3.36
N ALA A 121 10.58 -6.77 3.18
CA ALA A 121 10.39 -5.92 2.00
C ALA A 121 11.54 -4.90 1.86
N ILE A 122 11.91 -4.23 2.95
CA ILE A 122 13.02 -3.28 2.98
C ILE A 122 14.37 -3.97 2.71
N SER A 123 14.58 -5.16 3.27
CA SER A 123 15.80 -5.95 3.05
C SER A 123 15.96 -6.36 1.58
N LEU A 124 14.85 -6.75 0.91
CA LEU A 124 14.86 -7.14 -0.50
C LEU A 124 14.97 -5.93 -1.44
N ASN A 125 14.35 -4.81 -1.08
CA ASN A 125 14.46 -3.55 -1.80
C ASN A 125 14.80 -2.40 -0.84
N PRO A 126 16.09 -2.05 -0.70
CA PRO A 126 16.51 -0.94 0.17
C PRO A 126 15.95 0.44 -0.20
N LYS A 127 15.32 0.58 -1.38
CA LYS A 127 14.65 1.82 -1.82
C LYS A 127 13.12 1.77 -1.66
N HIS A 128 12.57 0.74 -1.01
CA HIS A 128 11.12 0.60 -0.86
C HIS A 128 10.57 1.66 0.11
N ILE A 129 9.94 2.69 -0.44
CA ILE A 129 9.36 3.84 0.28
C ILE A 129 8.17 3.40 1.15
N GLU A 130 7.22 2.69 0.55
CA GLU A 130 5.96 2.31 1.18
C GLU A 130 6.16 1.37 2.38
N ALA A 131 7.16 0.48 2.33
CA ALA A 131 7.47 -0.37 3.46
C ALA A 131 8.04 0.42 4.66
N ARG A 132 8.78 1.52 4.41
CA ARG A 132 9.25 2.43 5.47
C ARG A 132 8.09 3.22 6.07
N TRP A 133 7.17 3.68 5.25
CA TRP A 133 5.93 4.28 5.74
C TRP A 133 5.14 3.31 6.62
N ALA A 134 5.02 2.06 6.19
CA ALA A 134 4.35 1.02 6.96
C ALA A 134 5.06 0.77 8.32
N MET A 135 6.41 0.78 8.35
CA MET A 135 7.16 0.66 9.61
C MET A 135 6.99 1.87 10.52
N ILE A 136 6.86 3.09 9.98
CA ILE A 136 6.53 4.27 10.78
C ILE A 136 5.16 4.10 11.42
N GLU A 137 4.13 3.80 10.64
CA GLU A 137 2.77 3.56 11.18
C GLU A 137 2.75 2.39 12.17
N TYR A 138 3.48 1.31 11.90
CA TYR A 138 3.64 0.20 12.83
C TYR A 138 4.14 0.70 14.20
N TYR A 139 5.24 1.45 14.24
CA TYR A 139 5.82 1.91 15.50
C TYR A 139 4.99 2.97 16.21
N LEU A 140 4.13 3.70 15.50
CA LEU A 140 3.17 4.64 16.08
C LEU A 140 1.95 3.91 16.67
N GLN A 141 1.40 2.91 15.96
CA GLN A 141 0.13 2.28 16.32
C GLN A 141 0.29 1.14 17.35
N VAL A 142 1.42 0.43 17.33
CA VAL A 142 1.68 -0.65 18.28
C VAL A 142 1.96 -0.07 19.66
N PRO A 143 1.29 -0.57 20.73
CA PRO A 143 1.59 -0.11 22.08
C PRO A 143 3.06 -0.34 22.47
N GLY A 144 3.63 0.55 23.28
CA GLY A 144 5.04 0.47 23.71
C GLY A 144 5.42 -0.87 24.32
N LEU A 145 4.51 -1.50 25.09
CA LEU A 145 4.69 -2.84 25.67
C LEU A 145 4.95 -3.92 24.60
N PHE A 146 4.41 -3.75 23.39
CA PHE A 146 4.58 -4.65 22.24
C PHE A 146 5.60 -4.12 21.22
N GLY A 147 6.42 -3.12 21.60
CA GLY A 147 7.54 -2.67 20.80
C GLY A 147 7.30 -1.38 20.01
N GLY A 148 6.15 -0.71 20.17
CA GLY A 148 5.88 0.63 19.62
C GLY A 148 6.89 1.64 20.16
N SER A 149 7.34 2.59 19.32
CA SER A 149 8.40 3.52 19.71
C SER A 149 8.54 4.68 18.73
N GLU A 150 8.36 5.90 19.23
CA GLU A 150 8.64 7.10 18.44
C GLU A 150 10.08 7.12 17.91
N LYS A 151 11.07 6.75 18.74
CA LYS A 151 12.48 6.71 18.35
C LYS A 151 12.72 5.76 17.16
N LYS A 152 12.06 4.60 17.14
CA LYS A 152 12.18 3.65 16.02
C LYS A 152 11.45 4.17 14.78
N ALA A 153 10.29 4.79 14.92
CA ALA A 153 9.59 5.47 13.81
C ALA A 153 10.48 6.56 13.20
N GLN A 154 11.12 7.38 14.03
CA GLN A 154 12.02 8.47 13.58
C GLN A 154 13.23 7.94 12.79
N ARG A 155 13.72 6.73 13.05
CA ARG A 155 14.78 6.13 12.24
C ARG A 155 14.35 5.96 10.79
N TYR A 156 13.13 5.44 10.56
CA TYR A 156 12.60 5.28 9.19
C TYR A 156 12.30 6.62 8.52
N VAL A 157 11.92 7.65 9.29
CA VAL A 157 11.83 9.02 8.76
C VAL A 157 13.19 9.50 8.22
N ASN A 158 14.27 9.26 8.95
CA ASN A 158 15.62 9.65 8.50
C ASN A 158 16.04 8.88 7.22
N GLU A 159 15.68 7.59 7.13
CA GLU A 159 15.89 6.82 5.90
C GLU A 159 15.06 7.37 4.73
N LEU A 160 13.78 7.70 4.94
CA LEU A 160 12.94 8.35 3.94
C LEU A 160 13.48 9.71 3.53
N MET A 161 14.00 10.52 4.44
CA MET A 161 14.58 11.82 4.14
C MET A 161 15.73 11.71 3.12
N THR A 162 16.48 10.61 3.16
CA THR A 162 17.57 10.35 2.21
C THR A 162 17.05 9.84 0.86
N LEU A 163 15.99 9.02 0.86
CA LEU A 163 15.45 8.39 -0.34
C LEU A 163 14.48 9.31 -1.12
N SER A 164 13.65 10.01 -0.37
CA SER A 164 12.62 10.93 -0.86
C SER A 164 12.41 12.01 0.19
N PRO A 165 13.03 13.19 0.06
CA PRO A 165 12.87 14.28 1.02
C PRO A 165 11.40 14.67 1.26
N VAL A 166 10.55 14.57 0.23
CA VAL A 166 9.10 14.83 0.34
C VAL A 166 8.46 13.85 1.33
N ASP A 167 8.71 12.55 1.14
CA ASP A 167 8.21 11.52 2.04
C ASP A 167 8.79 11.66 3.45
N GLY A 168 10.05 12.05 3.56
CA GLY A 168 10.69 12.34 4.84
C GLY A 168 10.00 13.46 5.61
N TYR A 169 9.68 14.58 4.97
CA TYR A 169 8.93 15.68 5.61
C TYR A 169 7.48 15.29 5.91
N LEU A 170 6.80 14.60 5.00
CA LEU A 170 5.45 14.09 5.25
C LEU A 170 5.42 13.14 6.46
N ALA A 171 6.38 12.23 6.55
CA ALA A 171 6.48 11.27 7.64
C ALA A 171 6.82 11.94 8.98
N LYS A 172 7.69 12.95 8.97
CA LYS A 172 7.99 13.77 10.14
C LYS A 172 6.75 14.52 10.62
N GLY A 173 6.01 15.13 9.69
CA GLY A 173 4.73 15.76 9.99
C GLY A 173 3.71 14.78 10.58
N ARG A 174 3.67 13.55 10.05
CA ARG A 174 2.78 12.48 10.53
C ARG A 174 3.11 12.04 11.97
N ILE A 175 4.39 11.91 12.32
CA ILE A 175 4.80 11.61 13.70
C ILE A 175 4.39 12.78 14.63
N ASP A 176 4.67 14.01 14.23
CA ASP A 176 4.30 15.20 15.02
C ASP A 176 2.78 15.32 15.20
N GLU A 177 2.00 15.01 14.14
CA GLU A 177 0.54 14.97 14.22
C GLU A 177 0.03 13.89 15.18
N TYR A 178 0.64 12.70 15.17
CA TYR A 178 0.28 11.59 16.05
C TYR A 178 0.48 11.95 17.53
N PHE A 179 1.56 12.66 17.85
CA PHE A 179 1.85 13.14 19.19
C PHE A 179 1.29 14.55 19.49
N GLU A 180 0.33 15.02 18.71
CA GLU A 180 -0.36 16.29 18.88
C GLU A 180 0.55 17.53 18.88
N ARG A 181 1.74 17.42 18.31
CA ARG A 181 2.68 18.53 18.10
C ARG A 181 2.30 19.32 16.84
N PHE A 182 1.08 19.83 16.77
CA PHE A 182 0.46 20.36 15.54
C PHE A 182 1.24 21.49 14.88
N LYS A 183 1.86 22.40 15.66
CA LYS A 183 2.72 23.45 15.08
C LYS A 183 3.95 22.89 14.37
N SER A 184 4.50 21.79 14.86
CA SER A 184 5.62 21.10 14.22
C SER A 184 5.16 20.32 12.98
N ALA A 185 4.00 19.65 13.07
CA ALA A 185 3.38 18.97 11.94
C ALA A 185 3.12 19.93 10.78
N GLU A 186 2.54 21.12 11.07
CA GLU A 186 2.29 22.18 10.10
C GLU A 186 3.57 22.59 9.37
N ARG A 187 4.66 22.89 10.11
CA ARG A 187 5.95 23.24 9.50
C ARG A 187 6.50 22.14 8.59
N ASN A 188 6.39 20.89 9.02
CA ASN A 188 6.89 19.78 8.23
C ASN A 188 6.04 19.53 6.96
N TYR A 189 4.71 19.69 7.03
CA TYR A 189 3.86 19.58 5.84
C TYR A 189 4.07 20.75 4.87
N ILE A 190 4.32 21.97 5.36
CA ILE A 190 4.73 23.11 4.51
C ILE A 190 6.05 22.77 3.81
N LYS A 191 7.05 22.22 4.52
CA LYS A 191 8.31 21.79 3.90
C LYS A 191 8.11 20.70 2.83
N ALA A 192 7.19 19.77 3.05
CA ALA A 192 6.84 18.78 2.04
C ALA A 192 6.25 19.41 0.76
N ILE A 193 5.43 20.47 0.93
CA ILE A 193 4.89 21.26 -0.20
C ILE A 193 6.03 22.00 -0.94
N GLU A 194 6.93 22.66 -0.22
CA GLU A 194 8.05 23.38 -0.81
C GLU A 194 8.95 22.47 -1.64
N VAL A 195 9.20 21.24 -1.17
CA VAL A 195 10.09 20.28 -1.83
C VAL A 195 9.42 19.55 -2.99
N GLY A 196 8.17 19.13 -2.84
CA GLY A 196 7.50 18.27 -3.80
C GLY A 196 6.28 18.86 -4.50
N GLY A 197 5.49 19.68 -3.80
CA GLY A 197 4.33 20.37 -4.34
C GLY A 197 3.24 19.48 -4.94
N SER A 198 3.19 18.20 -4.58
CA SER A 198 2.19 17.26 -5.09
C SER A 198 0.83 17.45 -4.42
N LYS A 199 -0.23 16.97 -5.06
CA LYS A 199 -1.59 16.94 -4.47
C LYS A 199 -1.59 16.39 -3.06
N THR A 200 -0.89 15.29 -2.83
CA THR A 200 -0.81 14.63 -1.52
C THR A 200 -0.21 15.55 -0.45
N THR A 201 0.82 16.35 -0.76
CA THR A 201 1.43 17.25 0.21
C THR A 201 0.46 18.34 0.67
N TYR A 202 -0.28 18.94 -0.27
CA TYR A 202 -1.32 19.92 0.03
C TYR A 202 -2.51 19.31 0.80
N GLU A 203 -2.95 18.11 0.41
CA GLU A 203 -4.03 17.40 1.11
C GLU A 203 -3.68 17.07 2.56
N ARG A 204 -2.41 16.73 2.86
CA ARG A 204 -1.96 16.47 4.23
C ARG A 204 -2.03 17.73 5.10
N LEU A 205 -1.55 18.86 4.59
CA LEU A 205 -1.65 20.14 5.31
C LEU A 205 -3.10 20.58 5.49
N ALA A 206 -3.91 20.46 4.45
CA ALA A 206 -5.33 20.80 4.52
C ALA A 206 -6.08 19.90 5.53
N SER A 207 -5.76 18.61 5.57
CA SER A 207 -6.32 17.68 6.57
C SER A 207 -5.95 18.09 7.99
N LEU A 208 -4.69 18.44 8.24
CA LEU A 208 -4.25 18.97 9.55
C LEU A 208 -5.08 20.17 9.97
N TYR A 209 -5.21 21.17 9.09
CA TYR A 209 -6.01 22.37 9.37
C TYR A 209 -7.47 22.04 9.65
N LYS A 210 -8.09 21.22 8.80
CA LYS A 210 -9.51 20.89 8.90
C LYS A 210 -9.84 20.05 10.13
N VAL A 211 -9.06 18.99 10.37
CA VAL A 211 -9.42 17.92 11.32
C VAL A 211 -8.81 18.14 12.70
N LYS A 212 -7.57 18.62 12.76
CA LYS A 212 -6.85 18.74 14.03
C LYS A 212 -6.87 20.15 14.59
N LEU A 213 -6.73 21.16 13.73
CA LEU A 213 -6.68 22.54 14.14
C LEU A 213 -8.04 23.24 14.06
N MET A 214 -9.06 22.59 13.52
CA MET A 214 -10.42 23.12 13.36
C MET A 214 -10.44 24.47 12.61
N GLN A 215 -9.59 24.58 11.58
CA GLN A 215 -9.43 25.79 10.74
C GLN A 215 -9.80 25.48 9.28
N PRO A 216 -11.08 25.23 8.96
CA PRO A 216 -11.51 24.79 7.62
C PRO A 216 -11.19 25.82 6.52
N GLU A 217 -11.21 27.12 6.83
CA GLU A 217 -10.89 28.17 5.88
C GLU A 217 -9.44 28.11 5.40
N LYS A 218 -8.49 27.81 6.31
CA LYS A 218 -7.09 27.57 5.90
C LYS A 218 -6.94 26.31 5.06
N ALA A 219 -7.71 25.26 5.36
CA ALA A 219 -7.69 24.05 4.55
C ALA A 219 -8.15 24.31 3.12
N ILE A 220 -9.21 25.10 2.94
CA ILE A 220 -9.71 25.51 1.62
C ILE A 220 -8.64 26.29 0.88
N LYS A 221 -8.06 27.31 1.52
CA LYS A 221 -7.02 28.15 0.92
C LYS A 221 -5.82 27.33 0.42
N VAL A 222 -5.35 26.37 1.20
CA VAL A 222 -4.26 25.48 0.82
C VAL A 222 -4.60 24.64 -0.43
N LEU A 223 -5.83 24.14 -0.52
CA LEU A 223 -6.26 23.37 -1.69
C LEU A 223 -6.49 24.24 -2.94
N GLU A 224 -6.89 25.49 -2.77
CA GLU A 224 -7.00 26.47 -3.85
C GLU A 224 -5.62 26.83 -4.40
N GLU A 225 -4.63 27.07 -3.52
CA GLU A 225 -3.24 27.31 -3.91
C GLU A 225 -2.70 26.17 -4.79
N TYR A 226 -2.98 24.89 -4.43
CA TYR A 226 -2.61 23.75 -5.28
C TYR A 226 -3.27 23.82 -6.66
N LYS A 227 -4.56 24.16 -6.73
CA LYS A 227 -5.28 24.26 -8.01
C LYS A 227 -4.71 25.36 -8.90
N ASP A 228 -4.41 26.51 -8.32
CA ASP A 228 -3.90 27.65 -9.08
C ASP A 228 -2.48 27.40 -9.60
N ARG A 229 -1.64 26.75 -8.81
CA ARG A 229 -0.30 26.32 -9.22
C ARG A 229 -0.30 25.34 -10.41
N ASN A 230 -1.36 24.54 -10.57
CA ASN A 230 -1.47 23.52 -11.62
C ASN A 230 -2.40 23.91 -12.78
N LYS A 231 -2.89 25.16 -12.85
CA LYS A 231 -3.62 25.73 -13.99
C LYS A 231 -2.70 26.39 -15.02
N SER A 232 -1.43 26.64 -14.65
CA SER A 232 -0.39 27.21 -15.48
C SER A 232 0.51 26.11 -16.07
#